data_aa183e8f07a901dd8bd2c56793d6f67d
#
_entry.id   aa183e8f07a901dd8bd2c56793d6f67d
#
_cell.length_a   1.000
_cell.length_b   1.000
_cell.length_c   1.000
_cell.angle_alpha   90.00
_cell.angle_beta   90.00
_cell.angle_gamma   90.00
#
_symmetry.space_group_name_H-M   'P 1'
#
loop_
_entity.id
_entity.type
_entity.pdbx_description
1 polymer ?
#
loop_
_entity_poly.entity_id
_entity_poly.type
_entity_poly.pdbx_seq_one_letter_code
_entity_poly.pdbx_strand_id
1 'polypeptide(L)'
;PKSFWSMKKLSSLFSLFLLIPLFAVASEVGDRTIPAEVAQLADSLKQKFAPDKRVALFDVDYSFSGKNVMLRGVTTSAEAKTALLDGLAKKGYAVMDCLQVLPDEAGLEGKTYGIVNVSVCNLRVAPDFSSEMMTQGLMGMPVRVLQRDGWYRIQTPDNYIAWVHRVGIHPVTREELTAWNNAEKIVVTSHYGFVYSQPSQASQTVSDVAAGNRLKWEGTKGAFYKVAYPDGRQGYISKSISMPEKKWRATLKQDAASIIATAHSMMGIPYLWAGTSSKGVDCSGFMRTVLFMHDIIIPRDASQQAYVGEHIDIAPDFSNLQPGDLIFFGRKATPERKERVVHVGMYIGNKRFIHSQGDVRVNSFSPDDELFDEYNLGRLLFATRVLPYINKEASLNTTETNPFYSM
;
A
#
# COMPACT_ATOMS: atom_id res chain seq x y z
N PRO A 1 -3.35 43.19 51.64
CA PRO A 1 -3.71 44.58 51.71
C PRO A 1 -2.79 45.46 50.88
N LYS A 2 -3.40 46.27 50.08
CA LYS A 2 -2.99 47.61 49.62
C LYS A 2 -1.69 47.73 48.81
N SER A 3 -1.79 47.94 47.51
CA SER A 3 -1.80 49.23 46.79
C SER A 3 -0.47 50.01 46.86
N PHE A 4 0.12 50.38 45.71
CA PHE A 4 0.14 51.79 45.26
C PHE A 4 0.89 51.91 43.90
N TRP A 5 0.30 52.69 43.05
CA TRP A 5 0.75 53.27 41.80
C TRP A 5 2.03 54.14 41.94
N SER A 6 2.86 54.18 40.90
CA SER A 6 3.60 55.39 40.57
C SER A 6 3.92 55.43 39.07
N MET A 7 3.30 56.40 38.39
CA MET A 7 3.65 56.85 37.03
C MET A 7 4.90 57.74 37.12
N LYS A 8 5.85 57.64 36.21
CA LYS A 8 6.73 58.67 35.76
C LYS A 8 7.03 58.64 34.27
N LYS A 9 6.47 59.60 33.60
CA LYS A 9 6.80 60.50 32.48
C LYS A 9 7.90 60.15 31.49
N LEU A 10 7.43 60.12 30.23
CA LEU A 10 7.95 60.72 28.96
C LEU A 10 9.40 61.17 28.88
N SER A 11 10.09 60.60 27.87
CA SER A 11 10.96 61.40 26.98
C SER A 11 10.91 60.84 25.57
N SER A 12 10.63 61.74 24.65
CA SER A 12 10.50 61.54 23.20
C SER A 12 11.84 61.23 22.54
N LEU A 13 11.92 60.18 21.74
CA LEU A 13 12.93 60.06 20.72
C LEU A 13 12.22 59.72 19.37
N PHE A 14 12.34 60.67 18.46
CA PHE A 14 12.00 60.55 17.06
C PHE A 14 12.76 59.37 16.44
N SER A 15 12.11 58.31 16.08
CA SER A 15 12.65 57.26 15.22
C SER A 15 11.98 57.37 13.87
N LEU A 16 12.81 57.65 12.91
CA LEU A 16 12.55 57.71 11.48
C LEU A 16 11.94 56.39 10.99
N PHE A 17 10.65 56.41 10.70
CA PHE A 17 9.99 55.29 10.01
C PHE A 17 10.42 55.32 8.55
N LEU A 18 11.36 54.47 8.18
CA LEU A 18 11.55 54.02 6.80
C LEU A 18 10.27 53.32 6.35
N LEU A 19 9.49 53.98 5.52
CA LEU A 19 8.41 53.35 4.75
C LEU A 19 9.04 52.35 3.76
N ILE A 20 9.11 51.08 4.16
CA ILE A 20 9.29 49.99 3.21
C ILE A 20 7.92 49.84 2.52
N PRO A 21 7.83 50.03 1.20
CA PRO A 21 6.57 49.73 0.51
C PRO A 21 6.27 48.26 0.70
N LEU A 22 5.19 47.98 1.41
CA LEU A 22 4.57 46.67 1.46
C LEU A 22 4.10 46.38 0.02
N PHE A 23 4.92 45.68 -0.78
CA PHE A 23 4.43 45.05 -1.99
C PHE A 23 3.39 44.05 -1.52
N ALA A 24 2.13 44.45 -1.60
CA ALA A 24 1.03 43.54 -1.60
C ALA A 24 1.23 42.62 -2.81
N VAL A 25 1.74 41.43 -2.56
CA VAL A 25 1.64 40.33 -3.51
C VAL A 25 0.14 40.01 -3.57
N ALA A 26 -0.56 40.70 -4.44
CA ALA A 26 -1.86 40.27 -4.88
C ALA A 26 -1.63 38.87 -5.43
N SER A 27 -2.11 37.86 -4.71
CA SER A 27 -2.24 36.53 -5.25
C SER A 27 -3.27 36.62 -6.38
N GLU A 28 -2.83 36.95 -7.59
CA GLU A 28 -3.62 36.69 -8.78
C GLU A 28 -3.91 35.22 -8.79
N VAL A 29 -5.13 34.86 -8.44
CA VAL A 29 -5.68 33.51 -8.67
C VAL A 29 -5.74 33.38 -10.19
N GLY A 30 -4.68 32.84 -10.78
CA GLY A 30 -4.62 32.59 -12.21
C GLY A 30 -5.81 31.72 -12.65
N ASP A 31 -6.23 31.87 -13.89
CA ASP A 31 -7.30 31.04 -14.47
C ASP A 31 -6.87 29.57 -14.37
N ARG A 32 -7.74 28.75 -13.78
CA ARG A 32 -7.55 27.30 -13.64
C ARG A 32 -8.13 26.53 -14.83
N THR A 33 -8.74 27.19 -15.77
CA THR A 33 -9.24 26.57 -17.00
C THR A 33 -8.04 26.09 -17.83
N ILE A 34 -7.92 24.77 -17.99
CA ILE A 34 -6.82 24.16 -18.74
C ILE A 34 -7.13 24.28 -20.24
N PRO A 35 -6.29 24.94 -21.07
CA PRO A 35 -6.46 24.94 -22.51
C PRO A 35 -6.50 23.53 -23.10
N ALA A 36 -7.36 23.30 -24.09
CA ALA A 36 -7.58 21.97 -24.68
C ALA A 36 -6.28 21.28 -25.14
N GLU A 37 -5.37 22.05 -25.74
CA GLU A 37 -4.05 21.57 -26.18
C GLU A 37 -3.13 21.12 -25.03
N VAL A 38 -3.28 21.72 -23.84
CA VAL A 38 -2.54 21.35 -22.64
C VAL A 38 -3.21 20.14 -21.98
N ALA A 39 -4.53 20.10 -21.92
CA ALA A 39 -5.28 18.95 -21.42
C ALA A 39 -4.95 17.68 -22.23
N GLN A 40 -4.93 17.75 -23.55
CA GLN A 40 -4.54 16.61 -24.40
C GLN A 40 -3.09 16.15 -24.15
N LEU A 41 -2.15 17.07 -23.96
CA LEU A 41 -0.77 16.74 -23.61
C LEU A 41 -0.71 16.05 -22.24
N ALA A 42 -1.36 16.61 -21.23
CA ALA A 42 -1.41 16.06 -19.87
C ALA A 42 -2.02 14.65 -19.85
N ASP A 43 -3.15 14.45 -20.55
CA ASP A 43 -3.81 13.14 -20.63
C ASP A 43 -2.92 12.10 -21.33
N SER A 44 -2.26 12.48 -22.42
CA SER A 44 -1.31 11.59 -23.12
C SER A 44 -0.15 11.18 -22.23
N LEU A 45 0.45 12.12 -21.48
CA LEU A 45 1.54 11.83 -20.54
C LEU A 45 1.07 10.98 -19.37
N LYS A 46 -0.12 11.28 -18.83
CA LYS A 46 -0.71 10.49 -17.76
C LYS A 46 -0.96 9.04 -18.18
N GLN A 47 -1.52 8.83 -19.38
CA GLN A 47 -1.72 7.48 -19.93
C GLN A 47 -0.41 6.73 -20.12
N LYS A 48 0.66 7.43 -20.52
CA LYS A 48 1.97 6.81 -20.74
C LYS A 48 2.73 6.49 -19.45
N PHE A 49 2.76 7.40 -18.49
CA PHE A 49 3.67 7.34 -17.33
C PHE A 49 2.96 6.99 -16.00
N ALA A 50 1.67 7.25 -15.90
CA ALA A 50 0.89 7.00 -14.69
C ALA A 50 -0.56 6.58 -15.03
N PRO A 51 -0.74 5.48 -15.80
CA PRO A 51 -2.07 5.02 -16.20
C PRO A 51 -2.91 4.55 -15.01
N ASP A 52 -2.26 4.07 -13.96
CA ASP A 52 -2.87 3.69 -12.68
C ASP A 52 -2.29 4.55 -11.54
N LYS A 53 -3.10 5.49 -11.04
CA LYS A 53 -2.72 6.41 -9.96
C LYS A 53 -2.41 5.71 -8.63
N ARG A 54 -2.76 4.43 -8.50
CA ARG A 54 -2.47 3.63 -7.29
C ARG A 54 -1.00 3.23 -7.21
N VAL A 55 -0.29 3.19 -8.35
CA VAL A 55 1.10 2.71 -8.46
C VAL A 55 2.07 3.72 -9.05
N ALA A 56 1.57 4.78 -9.69
CA ALA A 56 2.38 5.87 -10.23
C ALA A 56 1.61 7.19 -10.13
N LEU A 57 2.31 8.29 -9.90
CA LEU A 57 1.71 9.61 -9.72
C LEU A 57 2.05 10.54 -10.88
N PHE A 58 1.04 11.24 -11.37
CA PHE A 58 1.14 12.39 -12.24
C PHE A 58 0.01 13.35 -11.88
N ASP A 59 0.17 13.99 -10.70
CA ASP A 59 -0.81 14.91 -10.11
C ASP A 59 -0.28 16.32 -10.31
N VAL A 60 -0.75 16.98 -11.37
CA VAL A 60 -0.28 18.30 -11.79
C VAL A 60 -1.44 19.30 -11.77
N ASP A 61 -1.25 20.37 -11.02
CA ASP A 61 -2.11 21.54 -11.01
C ASP A 61 -1.53 22.63 -11.91
N TYR A 62 -2.40 23.26 -12.69
CA TYR A 62 -2.05 24.30 -13.65
C TYR A 62 -2.70 25.64 -13.23
N SER A 63 -1.94 26.72 -13.32
CA SER A 63 -2.45 28.08 -13.16
C SER A 63 -1.94 28.93 -14.32
N PHE A 64 -2.85 29.50 -15.11
CA PHE A 64 -2.53 30.23 -16.34
C PHE A 64 -2.71 31.73 -16.17
N SER A 65 -1.81 32.51 -16.81
CA SER A 65 -1.94 33.92 -17.08
C SER A 65 -1.46 34.18 -18.51
N GLY A 66 -2.39 34.16 -19.47
CA GLY A 66 -2.06 34.18 -20.89
C GLY A 66 -1.23 32.97 -21.30
N LYS A 67 -0.03 33.21 -21.82
CA LYS A 67 0.93 32.15 -22.16
C LYS A 67 1.92 31.84 -21.04
N ASN A 68 1.75 32.39 -19.85
CA ASN A 68 2.48 31.97 -18.67
C ASN A 68 1.70 30.88 -17.93
N VAL A 69 2.38 29.80 -17.53
CA VAL A 69 1.78 28.73 -16.74
C VAL A 69 2.65 28.41 -15.53
N MET A 70 2.03 28.32 -14.36
CA MET A 70 2.65 27.76 -13.18
C MET A 70 2.21 26.32 -13.01
N LEU A 71 3.18 25.41 -12.86
CA LEU A 71 2.96 24.00 -12.57
C LEU A 71 3.22 23.76 -11.07
N ARG A 72 2.28 23.07 -10.42
CA ARG A 72 2.44 22.57 -9.04
C ARG A 72 2.03 21.11 -8.97
N GLY A 73 2.42 20.43 -7.90
CA GLY A 73 2.03 19.07 -7.66
C GLY A 73 3.21 18.10 -7.66
N VAL A 74 2.93 16.84 -7.97
CA VAL A 74 3.93 15.76 -7.85
C VAL A 74 3.84 14.76 -8.99
N THR A 75 4.98 14.18 -9.34
CA THR A 75 5.07 13.01 -10.22
C THR A 75 6.11 12.03 -9.73
N THR A 76 5.91 10.74 -9.98
CA THR A 76 6.92 9.70 -9.72
C THR A 76 7.85 9.46 -10.92
N SER A 77 7.67 10.19 -12.03
CA SER A 77 8.47 10.05 -13.24
C SER A 77 9.14 11.37 -13.63
N ALA A 78 10.47 11.40 -13.57
CA ALA A 78 11.28 12.52 -14.06
C ALA A 78 11.10 12.72 -15.58
N GLU A 79 10.93 11.62 -16.33
CA GLU A 79 10.69 11.67 -17.78
C GLU A 79 9.35 12.29 -18.12
N ALA A 80 8.30 12.00 -17.33
CA ALA A 80 6.98 12.62 -17.49
C ALA A 80 7.06 14.14 -17.27
N LYS A 81 7.78 14.58 -16.24
CA LYS A 81 8.04 16.00 -15.98
C LYS A 81 8.74 16.67 -17.16
N THR A 82 9.86 16.09 -17.61
CA THR A 82 10.62 16.63 -18.75
C THR A 82 9.75 16.74 -19.99
N ALA A 83 9.00 15.67 -20.30
CA ALA A 83 8.10 15.66 -21.47
C ALA A 83 6.98 16.71 -21.37
N LEU A 84 6.46 16.99 -20.16
CA LEU A 84 5.48 18.05 -19.93
C LEU A 84 6.08 19.43 -20.19
N LEU A 85 7.26 19.72 -19.63
CA LEU A 85 7.95 20.99 -19.81
C LEU A 85 8.26 21.26 -21.28
N ASP A 86 8.82 20.27 -21.98
CA ASP A 86 9.13 20.34 -23.41
C ASP A 86 7.88 20.54 -24.27
N GLY A 87 6.80 19.81 -23.93
CA GLY A 87 5.52 19.93 -24.62
C GLY A 87 4.88 21.30 -24.48
N LEU A 88 4.94 21.88 -23.30
CA LEU A 88 4.45 23.24 -23.01
C LEU A 88 5.29 24.30 -23.74
N ALA A 89 6.62 24.17 -23.68
CA ALA A 89 7.53 25.09 -24.38
C ALA A 89 7.28 25.09 -25.91
N LYS A 90 7.10 23.90 -26.52
CA LYS A 90 6.76 23.76 -27.95
C LYS A 90 5.42 24.41 -28.33
N LYS A 91 4.49 24.56 -27.36
CA LYS A 91 3.21 25.24 -27.55
C LYS A 91 3.28 26.76 -27.22
N GLY A 92 4.49 27.25 -26.91
CA GLY A 92 4.77 28.66 -26.66
C GLY A 92 4.38 29.14 -25.26
N TYR A 93 4.29 28.22 -24.28
CA TYR A 93 4.09 28.59 -22.88
C TYR A 93 5.41 28.89 -22.18
N ALA A 94 5.46 29.96 -21.39
CA ALA A 94 6.51 30.22 -20.43
C ALA A 94 6.13 29.53 -19.11
N VAL A 95 6.98 28.62 -18.64
CA VAL A 95 6.65 27.74 -17.51
C VAL A 95 7.37 28.16 -16.24
N MET A 96 6.61 28.40 -15.17
CA MET A 96 7.12 28.41 -13.81
C MET A 96 6.97 27.00 -13.22
N ASP A 97 8.08 26.28 -13.14
CA ASP A 97 8.12 24.88 -12.72
C ASP A 97 8.25 24.75 -11.21
N CYS A 98 7.14 24.39 -10.54
CA CYS A 98 7.08 23.97 -9.15
C CYS A 98 6.60 22.53 -9.00
N LEU A 99 6.67 21.72 -10.07
CA LEU A 99 6.32 20.31 -10.06
C LEU A 99 7.46 19.49 -9.44
N GLN A 100 7.13 18.80 -8.35
CA GLN A 100 8.11 17.98 -7.63
C GLN A 100 8.18 16.56 -8.18
N VAL A 101 9.40 16.05 -8.37
CA VAL A 101 9.64 14.63 -8.68
C VAL A 101 9.85 13.89 -7.37
N LEU A 102 9.12 12.80 -7.19
CA LEU A 102 9.21 11.93 -6.01
C LEU A 102 10.12 10.72 -6.28
N PRO A 103 10.89 10.25 -5.29
CA PRO A 103 10.97 10.70 -3.89
C PRO A 103 11.55 12.11 -3.71
N ASP A 104 11.05 12.82 -2.69
CA ASP A 104 11.63 14.09 -2.23
C ASP A 104 12.86 13.82 -1.35
N GLU A 105 14.00 13.59 -1.95
CA GLU A 105 15.23 13.25 -1.23
C GLU A 105 15.66 14.31 -0.22
N ALA A 106 15.51 15.58 -0.56
CA ALA A 106 15.88 16.69 0.30
C ALA A 106 14.94 16.82 1.50
N GLY A 107 13.62 16.78 1.28
CA GLY A 107 12.61 16.83 2.33
C GLY A 107 12.60 15.62 3.25
N LEU A 108 13.12 14.48 2.76
CA LEU A 108 13.26 13.22 3.50
C LEU A 108 14.66 13.04 4.12
N GLU A 109 15.57 14.00 3.93
CA GLU A 109 16.94 13.95 4.48
C GLU A 109 17.68 12.65 4.08
N GLY A 110 17.48 12.18 2.85
CA GLY A 110 18.05 10.93 2.33
C GLY A 110 17.36 9.65 2.80
N LYS A 111 16.38 9.72 3.68
CA LYS A 111 15.60 8.56 4.16
C LYS A 111 14.42 8.26 3.23
N THR A 112 14.74 7.87 2.00
CA THR A 112 13.76 7.55 0.95
C THR A 112 13.22 6.11 1.02
N TYR A 113 13.51 5.41 2.11
CA TYR A 113 12.99 4.09 2.44
C TYR A 113 12.42 4.06 3.85
N GLY A 114 11.68 3.02 4.14
CA GLY A 114 11.14 2.78 5.46
C GLY A 114 10.89 1.30 5.70
N ILE A 115 10.66 0.96 6.95
CA ILE A 115 10.29 -0.40 7.37
C ILE A 115 9.06 -0.27 8.25
N VAL A 116 8.02 -1.05 7.98
CA VAL A 116 6.80 -1.03 8.78
C VAL A 116 7.13 -1.44 10.21
N ASN A 117 6.69 -0.61 11.18
CA ASN A 117 7.15 -0.65 12.57
C ASN A 117 6.06 -1.03 13.59
N VAL A 118 4.85 -1.31 13.13
CA VAL A 118 3.72 -1.81 13.92
C VAL A 118 3.20 -3.10 13.29
N SER A 119 2.48 -3.92 14.03
CA SER A 119 1.99 -5.22 13.53
C SER A 119 1.24 -5.10 12.22
N VAL A 120 0.36 -4.11 12.13
CA VAL A 120 -0.41 -3.76 10.93
C VAL A 120 -0.56 -2.24 10.89
N CYS A 121 0.00 -1.57 9.91
CA CYS A 121 -0.22 -0.15 9.70
C CYS A 121 -1.29 0.12 8.65
N ASN A 122 -2.16 1.10 8.92
CA ASN A 122 -3.20 1.52 8.00
C ASN A 122 -2.65 2.57 7.03
N LEU A 123 -2.85 2.32 5.73
CA LEU A 123 -2.50 3.24 4.66
C LEU A 123 -3.77 3.88 4.10
N ARG A 124 -3.75 5.21 3.94
CA ARG A 124 -4.93 6.02 3.63
C ARG A 124 -4.74 6.83 2.36
N VAL A 125 -5.85 7.30 1.81
CA VAL A 125 -5.87 8.12 0.58
C VAL A 125 -5.26 9.50 0.80
N ALA A 126 -5.39 10.04 2.02
CA ALA A 126 -4.85 11.34 2.43
C ALA A 126 -4.20 11.25 3.83
N PRO A 127 -3.31 12.18 4.20
CA PRO A 127 -2.63 12.21 5.49
C PRO A 127 -3.54 12.66 6.64
N ASP A 128 -4.64 11.93 6.84
CA ASP A 128 -5.66 12.21 7.85
C ASP A 128 -6.26 10.90 8.37
N PHE A 129 -6.52 10.83 9.69
CA PHE A 129 -7.11 9.64 10.32
C PHE A 129 -8.57 9.37 9.89
N SER A 130 -9.29 10.39 9.47
CA SER A 130 -10.67 10.26 8.98
C SER A 130 -10.77 9.89 7.50
N SER A 131 -9.64 9.94 6.76
CA SER A 131 -9.64 9.63 5.36
C SER A 131 -9.78 8.12 5.10
N GLU A 132 -10.26 7.76 3.91
CA GLU A 132 -10.48 6.37 3.52
C GLU A 132 -9.20 5.54 3.61
N MET A 133 -9.31 4.35 4.21
CA MET A 133 -8.24 3.36 4.20
C MET A 133 -8.16 2.69 2.83
N MET A 134 -6.94 2.50 2.31
CA MET A 134 -6.69 1.95 0.99
C MET A 134 -6.07 0.55 1.04
N THR A 135 -5.16 0.32 1.99
CA THR A 135 -4.45 -0.94 2.19
C THR A 135 -3.79 -0.94 3.57
N GLN A 136 -3.09 -2.02 3.89
CA GLN A 136 -2.32 -2.15 5.12
C GLN A 136 -0.91 -2.68 4.83
N GLY A 137 0.06 -2.28 5.66
CA GLY A 137 1.41 -2.83 5.69
C GLY A 137 1.63 -3.70 6.93
N LEU A 138 2.46 -4.75 6.80
CA LEU A 138 2.79 -5.68 7.87
C LEU A 138 4.16 -5.36 8.46
N MET A 139 4.34 -5.54 9.77
CA MET A 139 5.62 -5.30 10.46
C MET A 139 6.80 -5.96 9.75
N GLY A 140 7.88 -5.21 9.62
CA GLY A 140 9.09 -5.65 8.94
C GLY A 140 9.07 -5.52 7.41
N MET A 141 7.93 -5.13 6.82
CA MET A 141 7.81 -4.90 5.38
C MET A 141 8.63 -3.68 4.96
N PRO A 142 9.55 -3.82 3.98
CA PRO A 142 10.26 -2.69 3.40
C PRO A 142 9.31 -1.87 2.51
N VAL A 143 9.48 -0.55 2.52
CA VAL A 143 8.69 0.38 1.69
C VAL A 143 9.59 1.48 1.13
N ARG A 144 9.20 2.07 0.01
CA ARG A 144 9.76 3.35 -0.44
C ARG A 144 9.01 4.49 0.23
N VAL A 145 9.74 5.50 0.68
CA VAL A 145 9.16 6.75 1.19
C VAL A 145 9.28 7.80 0.09
N LEU A 146 8.16 8.35 -0.32
CA LEU A 146 8.09 9.27 -1.45
C LEU A 146 8.14 10.73 -0.99
N GLN A 147 7.39 11.07 0.07
CA GLN A 147 7.35 12.43 0.65
C GLN A 147 6.86 12.40 2.09
N ARG A 148 7.03 13.52 2.79
CA ARG A 148 6.56 13.74 4.16
C ARG A 148 5.70 15.01 4.23
N ASP A 149 4.53 14.90 4.84
CA ASP A 149 3.65 16.02 5.18
C ASP A 149 2.91 15.67 6.49
N GLY A 150 3.62 15.75 7.63
CA GLY A 150 3.13 15.23 8.93
C GLY A 150 2.96 13.72 8.98
N TRP A 151 2.60 13.12 7.86
CA TRP A 151 2.56 11.69 7.55
C TRP A 151 3.60 11.36 6.48
N TYR A 152 3.76 10.08 6.15
CA TYR A 152 4.59 9.64 5.04
C TYR A 152 3.73 9.11 3.89
N ARG A 153 3.98 9.59 2.66
CA ARG A 153 3.48 8.95 1.45
C ARG A 153 4.47 7.86 1.07
N ILE A 154 4.00 6.62 1.02
CA ILE A 154 4.86 5.47 0.80
C ILE A 154 4.38 4.64 -0.38
N GLN A 155 5.26 3.78 -0.88
CA GLN A 155 4.96 2.75 -1.86
C GLN A 155 5.33 1.39 -1.28
N THR A 156 4.38 0.46 -1.28
CA THR A 156 4.53 -0.90 -0.76
C THR A 156 5.15 -1.85 -1.81
N PRO A 157 5.60 -3.07 -1.43
CA PRO A 157 6.22 -4.02 -2.35
C PRO A 157 5.35 -4.47 -3.55
N ASP A 158 4.03 -4.34 -3.45
CA ASP A 158 3.07 -4.50 -4.55
C ASP A 158 2.83 -3.20 -5.33
N ASN A 159 3.73 -2.21 -5.17
CA ASN A 159 3.76 -0.90 -5.80
C ASN A 159 2.62 0.05 -5.43
N TYR A 160 1.80 -0.27 -4.45
CA TYR A 160 0.67 0.57 -4.05
C TYR A 160 1.12 1.82 -3.29
N ILE A 161 0.62 2.99 -3.68
CA ILE A 161 0.98 4.30 -3.10
C ILE A 161 -0.15 4.79 -2.21
N ALA A 162 0.16 5.09 -0.95
CA ALA A 162 -0.80 5.64 0.00
C ALA A 162 -0.07 6.33 1.17
N TRP A 163 -0.83 6.97 2.05
CA TRP A 163 -0.32 7.70 3.20
C TRP A 163 -0.37 6.87 4.47
N VAL A 164 0.71 6.87 5.24
CA VAL A 164 0.83 6.22 6.55
C VAL A 164 1.18 7.24 7.63
N HIS A 165 0.55 7.11 8.80
CA HIS A 165 0.92 7.90 9.96
C HIS A 165 2.36 7.58 10.38
N ARG A 166 3.09 8.60 10.86
CA ARG A 166 4.53 8.53 11.21
C ARG A 166 4.93 7.37 12.12
N VAL A 167 4.02 6.87 12.97
CA VAL A 167 4.27 5.71 13.85
C VAL A 167 4.27 4.39 13.07
N GLY A 168 3.63 4.34 11.90
CA GLY A 168 3.46 3.12 11.10
C GLY A 168 4.74 2.61 10.47
N ILE A 169 5.73 3.49 10.22
CA ILE A 169 7.02 3.12 9.63
C ILE A 169 8.18 3.73 10.40
N HIS A 170 9.33 3.08 10.32
CA HIS A 170 10.64 3.63 10.69
C HIS A 170 11.38 4.05 9.42
N PRO A 171 11.59 5.37 9.19
CA PRO A 171 12.29 5.86 7.99
C PRO A 171 13.77 5.49 8.06
N VAL A 172 14.32 5.02 6.95
CA VAL A 172 15.71 4.55 6.85
C VAL A 172 16.37 5.02 5.56
N THR A 173 17.70 5.03 5.54
CA THR A 173 18.46 5.18 4.32
C THR A 173 18.47 3.87 3.52
N ARG A 174 19.02 3.90 2.31
CA ARG A 174 19.18 2.69 1.49
C ARG A 174 20.10 1.66 2.18
N GLU A 175 21.18 2.12 2.78
CA GLU A 175 22.16 1.29 3.48
C GLU A 175 21.53 0.60 4.70
N GLU A 176 20.74 1.34 5.47
CA GLU A 176 20.00 0.80 6.63
C GLU A 176 18.95 -0.22 6.20
N LEU A 177 18.23 0.03 5.08
CA LEU A 177 17.30 -0.94 4.52
C LEU A 177 18.02 -2.21 4.06
N THR A 178 19.16 -2.06 3.36
CA THR A 178 19.99 -3.20 2.92
C THR A 178 20.45 -4.03 4.11
N ALA A 179 20.88 -3.38 5.18
CA ALA A 179 21.26 -4.07 6.43
C ALA A 179 20.06 -4.81 7.07
N TRP A 180 18.87 -4.20 7.05
CA TRP A 180 17.64 -4.85 7.51
C TRP A 180 17.30 -6.07 6.65
N ASN A 181 17.30 -5.93 5.33
CA ASN A 181 16.94 -7.01 4.41
C ASN A 181 17.89 -8.21 4.54
N ASN A 182 19.19 -7.96 4.72
CA ASN A 182 20.21 -9.00 4.88
C ASN A 182 20.24 -9.65 6.28
N ALA A 183 19.63 -9.02 7.28
CA ALA A 183 19.59 -9.60 8.62
C ALA A 183 18.68 -10.84 8.67
N GLU A 184 19.01 -11.81 9.50
CA GLU A 184 18.14 -12.96 9.75
C GLU A 184 16.85 -12.51 10.44
N LYS A 185 15.71 -13.07 10.03
CA LYS A 185 14.38 -12.72 10.52
C LYS A 185 13.70 -13.89 11.19
N ILE A 186 12.81 -13.55 12.10
CA ILE A 186 11.72 -14.40 12.59
C ILE A 186 10.44 -13.96 11.88
N VAL A 187 9.73 -14.91 11.30
CA VAL A 187 8.40 -14.72 10.66
C VAL A 187 7.33 -15.23 11.62
N VAL A 188 6.28 -14.43 11.79
CA VAL A 188 5.09 -14.82 12.56
C VAL A 188 4.20 -15.69 11.65
N THR A 189 3.87 -16.89 12.13
CA THR A 189 3.06 -17.87 11.39
C THR A 189 1.65 -18.02 11.95
N SER A 190 1.40 -17.55 13.15
CA SER A 190 0.07 -17.52 13.77
C SER A 190 -0.70 -16.28 13.35
N HIS A 191 -2.03 -16.38 13.28
CA HIS A 191 -2.88 -15.23 12.91
C HIS A 191 -2.70 -14.04 13.86
N TYR A 192 -2.47 -14.32 15.13
CA TYR A 192 -2.36 -13.31 16.17
C TYR A 192 -1.44 -13.79 17.31
N GLY A 193 -0.75 -12.86 17.95
CA GLY A 193 0.08 -13.12 19.11
C GLY A 193 0.75 -11.86 19.66
N PHE A 194 1.77 -12.04 20.51
CA PHE A 194 2.46 -10.96 21.19
C PHE A 194 3.97 -11.16 21.22
N VAL A 195 4.68 -10.04 21.28
CA VAL A 195 6.09 -9.95 21.71
C VAL A 195 6.11 -9.46 23.15
N TYR A 196 6.94 -10.05 23.97
CA TYR A 196 7.05 -9.80 25.41
C TYR A 196 8.39 -9.17 25.77
N SER A 197 8.45 -8.42 26.88
CA SER A 197 9.68 -7.78 27.37
C SER A 197 10.71 -8.76 27.93
N GLN A 198 10.27 -9.95 28.35
CA GLN A 198 11.09 -11.06 28.85
C GLN A 198 10.66 -12.37 28.17
N PRO A 199 11.47 -13.44 28.20
CA PRO A 199 11.11 -14.73 27.61
C PRO A 199 10.05 -15.47 28.46
N SER A 200 8.93 -14.82 28.69
CA SER A 200 7.77 -15.29 29.45
C SER A 200 6.51 -14.58 29.02
N GLN A 201 5.44 -15.33 28.80
CA GLN A 201 4.11 -14.78 28.47
C GLN A 201 3.48 -14.01 29.65
N ALA A 202 4.01 -14.18 30.87
CA ALA A 202 3.56 -13.41 32.03
C ALA A 202 4.23 -12.03 32.14
N SER A 203 5.22 -11.73 31.29
CA SER A 203 5.90 -10.44 31.31
C SER A 203 5.11 -9.38 30.50
N GLN A 204 5.52 -8.12 30.63
CA GLN A 204 4.89 -7.00 29.91
C GLN A 204 4.95 -7.22 28.39
N THR A 205 3.82 -7.05 27.73
CA THR A 205 3.72 -7.03 26.27
C THR A 205 4.43 -5.80 25.68
N VAL A 206 5.25 -6.02 24.68
CA VAL A 206 5.90 -4.93 23.89
C VAL A 206 5.00 -4.51 22.74
N SER A 207 4.49 -5.47 21.98
CA SER A 207 3.48 -5.25 20.94
C SER A 207 2.70 -6.53 20.67
N ASP A 208 1.59 -6.38 19.95
CA ASP A 208 0.97 -7.49 19.24
C ASP A 208 1.72 -7.81 17.94
N VAL A 209 1.39 -8.94 17.33
CA VAL A 209 1.85 -9.37 16.02
C VAL A 209 0.73 -10.05 15.23
N ALA A 210 0.84 -10.06 13.92
CA ALA A 210 -0.05 -10.72 12.99
C ALA A 210 0.72 -11.64 12.04
N ALA A 211 0.03 -12.56 11.37
CA ALA A 211 0.64 -13.47 10.40
C ALA A 211 1.42 -12.71 9.32
N GLY A 212 2.62 -13.16 9.00
CA GLY A 212 3.52 -12.54 8.03
C GLY A 212 4.38 -11.41 8.57
N ASN A 213 4.21 -11.00 9.84
CA ASN A 213 5.12 -10.05 10.48
C ASN A 213 6.55 -10.61 10.52
N ARG A 214 7.52 -9.73 10.33
CA ARG A 214 8.94 -10.05 10.34
C ARG A 214 9.68 -9.17 11.34
N LEU A 215 10.49 -9.78 12.20
CA LEU A 215 11.34 -9.11 13.18
C LEU A 215 12.77 -9.64 13.03
N LYS A 216 13.75 -8.79 13.27
CA LYS A 216 15.16 -9.22 13.24
C LYS A 216 15.43 -10.24 14.35
N TRP A 217 16.04 -11.36 13.98
CA TRP A 217 16.42 -12.40 14.95
C TRP A 217 17.75 -12.06 15.61
N GLU A 218 17.79 -11.97 16.92
CA GLU A 218 18.98 -11.63 17.70
C GLU A 218 19.45 -12.74 18.65
N GLY A 219 18.74 -13.85 18.68
CA GLY A 219 19.11 -14.99 19.53
C GLY A 219 17.90 -15.80 19.98
N THR A 220 18.19 -16.74 20.88
CA THR A 220 17.18 -17.70 21.38
C THR A 220 17.31 -17.84 22.87
N LYS A 221 16.20 -17.87 23.61
CA LYS A 221 16.17 -18.14 25.05
C LYS A 221 15.00 -19.06 25.38
N GLY A 222 15.30 -20.32 25.65
CA GLY A 222 14.31 -21.35 25.95
C GLY A 222 13.30 -21.50 24.78
N ALA A 223 12.01 -21.34 25.07
CA ALA A 223 10.91 -21.43 24.11
C ALA A 223 10.68 -20.14 23.31
N PHE A 224 11.58 -19.15 23.39
CA PHE A 224 11.43 -17.85 22.75
C PHE A 224 12.60 -17.52 21.84
N TYR A 225 12.31 -16.74 20.78
CA TYR A 225 13.30 -15.99 20.02
C TYR A 225 13.44 -14.58 20.59
N LYS A 226 14.69 -14.11 20.77
CA LYS A 226 14.98 -12.70 21.00
C LYS A 226 14.93 -11.97 19.66
N VAL A 227 14.17 -10.89 19.60
CA VAL A 227 13.92 -10.15 18.37
C VAL A 227 14.10 -8.65 18.56
N ALA A 228 14.43 -7.96 17.46
CA ALA A 228 14.47 -6.51 17.40
C ALA A 228 13.52 -5.96 16.31
N TYR A 229 12.91 -4.83 16.64
CA TYR A 229 12.06 -4.04 15.75
C TYR A 229 12.91 -3.15 14.84
N PRO A 230 12.30 -2.60 13.76
CA PRO A 230 13.00 -1.64 12.89
C PRO A 230 13.54 -0.41 13.64
N ASP A 231 12.86 0.05 14.68
CA ASP A 231 13.25 1.20 15.51
C ASP A 231 14.22 0.87 16.65
N GLY A 232 14.70 -0.37 16.73
CA GLY A 232 15.66 -0.82 17.74
C GLY A 232 15.05 -1.33 19.05
N ARG A 233 13.73 -1.23 19.27
CA ARG A 233 13.09 -1.93 20.40
C ARG A 233 13.39 -3.42 20.34
N GLN A 234 13.45 -4.07 21.48
CA GLN A 234 13.71 -5.49 21.59
C GLN A 234 12.58 -6.19 22.35
N GLY A 235 12.48 -7.50 22.17
CA GLY A 235 11.55 -8.35 22.90
C GLY A 235 11.74 -9.83 22.60
N TYR A 236 10.80 -10.61 23.06
CA TYR A 236 10.81 -12.07 22.97
C TYR A 236 9.49 -12.57 22.39
N ILE A 237 9.56 -13.39 21.35
CA ILE A 237 8.40 -14.01 20.71
C ILE A 237 8.46 -15.52 20.87
N SER A 238 7.31 -16.15 21.15
CA SER A 238 7.23 -17.59 21.31
C SER A 238 7.52 -18.35 20.02
N LYS A 239 8.28 -19.43 20.11
CA LYS A 239 8.53 -20.37 19.03
C LYS A 239 7.26 -21.10 18.56
N SER A 240 6.19 -21.12 19.37
CA SER A 240 4.92 -21.75 19.02
C SER A 240 4.13 -20.96 17.97
N ILE A 241 4.42 -19.66 17.80
CA ILE A 241 3.70 -18.76 16.86
C ILE A 241 4.60 -18.18 15.78
N SER A 242 5.88 -18.55 15.77
CA SER A 242 6.88 -17.96 14.88
C SER A 242 8.01 -18.92 14.57
N MET A 243 8.75 -18.65 13.50
CA MET A 243 9.93 -19.45 13.13
C MET A 243 10.95 -18.59 12.36
N PRO A 244 12.22 -19.04 12.27
CA PRO A 244 13.22 -18.42 11.39
C PRO A 244 12.74 -18.37 9.92
N GLU A 245 12.93 -17.26 9.26
CA GLU A 245 12.45 -17.02 7.89
C GLU A 245 13.00 -18.03 6.88
N LYS A 246 14.29 -18.39 6.99
CA LYS A 246 14.91 -19.43 6.15
C LYS A 246 14.20 -20.78 6.29
N LYS A 247 13.83 -21.16 7.53
CA LYS A 247 13.06 -22.38 7.79
C LYS A 247 11.65 -22.26 7.22
N TRP A 248 10.99 -21.13 7.41
CA TRP A 248 9.66 -20.87 6.87
C TRP A 248 9.64 -21.03 5.35
N ARG A 249 10.58 -20.40 4.61
CA ARG A 249 10.68 -20.57 3.14
C ARG A 249 10.94 -22.02 2.71
N ALA A 250 11.80 -22.73 3.45
CA ALA A 250 12.13 -24.12 3.14
C ALA A 250 10.97 -25.11 3.36
N THR A 251 10.00 -24.74 4.21
CA THR A 251 8.88 -25.63 4.60
C THR A 251 7.54 -25.22 3.98
N LEU A 252 7.39 -23.96 3.54
CA LEU A 252 6.14 -23.55 2.90
C LEU A 252 5.98 -24.20 1.51
N LYS A 253 4.71 -24.34 1.11
CA LYS A 253 4.35 -24.88 -0.20
C LYS A 253 3.50 -23.87 -0.95
N GLN A 254 3.79 -23.70 -2.24
CA GLN A 254 3.06 -22.78 -3.14
C GLN A 254 2.09 -23.58 -4.04
N ASP A 255 1.52 -24.65 -3.52
CA ASP A 255 0.50 -25.44 -4.19
C ASP A 255 -0.92 -25.04 -3.76
N ALA A 256 -1.90 -25.33 -4.62
CA ALA A 256 -3.29 -24.97 -4.39
C ALA A 256 -3.85 -25.56 -3.08
N ALA A 257 -3.54 -26.84 -2.77
CA ALA A 257 -4.06 -27.49 -1.57
C ALA A 257 -3.60 -26.81 -0.28
N SER A 258 -2.31 -26.46 -0.20
CA SER A 258 -1.73 -25.76 0.95
C SER A 258 -2.27 -24.34 1.09
N ILE A 259 -2.42 -23.59 -0.02
CA ILE A 259 -2.98 -22.25 -0.06
C ILE A 259 -4.45 -22.24 0.36
N ILE A 260 -5.24 -23.18 -0.15
CA ILE A 260 -6.65 -23.33 0.22
C ILE A 260 -6.80 -23.71 1.71
N ALA A 261 -5.92 -24.55 2.25
CA ALA A 261 -5.91 -24.86 3.69
C ALA A 261 -5.66 -23.61 4.53
N THR A 262 -4.73 -22.73 4.12
CA THR A 262 -4.51 -21.43 4.76
C THR A 262 -5.75 -20.54 4.65
N ALA A 263 -6.39 -20.50 3.48
CA ALA A 263 -7.63 -19.74 3.29
C ALA A 263 -8.74 -20.23 4.25
N HIS A 264 -8.93 -21.54 4.38
CA HIS A 264 -9.87 -22.11 5.34
C HIS A 264 -9.54 -21.81 6.80
N SER A 265 -8.27 -21.67 7.17
CA SER A 265 -7.88 -21.28 8.53
C SER A 265 -8.33 -19.86 8.90
N MET A 266 -8.72 -19.06 7.91
CA MET A 266 -9.22 -17.70 8.09
C MET A 266 -10.76 -17.60 8.07
N MET A 267 -11.49 -18.71 8.05
CA MET A 267 -12.96 -18.72 8.07
C MET A 267 -13.53 -17.87 9.20
N GLY A 268 -14.54 -17.07 8.91
CA GLY A 268 -15.24 -16.22 9.87
C GLY A 268 -14.50 -14.94 10.25
N ILE A 269 -13.30 -14.66 9.72
CA ILE A 269 -12.64 -13.36 9.92
C ILE A 269 -13.54 -12.26 9.32
N PRO A 270 -13.85 -11.19 10.07
CA PRO A 270 -14.74 -10.13 9.61
C PRO A 270 -14.22 -9.42 8.37
N TYR A 271 -15.15 -8.99 7.52
CA TYR A 271 -14.83 -8.09 6.41
C TYR A 271 -14.40 -6.72 6.95
N LEU A 272 -13.23 -6.28 6.53
CA LEU A 272 -12.72 -4.95 6.81
C LEU A 272 -12.36 -4.29 5.49
N TRP A 273 -13.03 -3.19 5.14
CA TRP A 273 -12.67 -2.41 3.93
C TRP A 273 -11.18 -2.05 3.97
N ALA A 274 -10.46 -2.33 2.88
CA ALA A 274 -9.03 -2.17 2.74
C ALA A 274 -8.16 -3.03 3.68
N GLY A 275 -8.74 -3.97 4.44
CA GLY A 275 -8.01 -4.90 5.30
C GLY A 275 -7.18 -5.90 4.51
N THR A 276 -5.91 -6.08 4.91
CA THR A 276 -4.93 -7.00 4.31
C THR A 276 -4.09 -7.68 5.37
N SER A 277 -4.74 -8.14 6.44
CA SER A 277 -4.07 -8.86 7.53
C SER A 277 -5.01 -9.89 8.17
N SER A 278 -4.46 -10.79 8.97
CA SER A 278 -5.24 -11.74 9.76
C SER A 278 -6.18 -11.10 10.80
N LYS A 279 -6.14 -9.76 10.97
CA LYS A 279 -7.06 -9.01 11.84
C LYS A 279 -8.37 -8.59 11.15
N GLY A 280 -8.41 -8.62 9.85
CA GLY A 280 -9.56 -8.27 9.02
C GLY A 280 -9.14 -8.10 7.57
N VAL A 281 -9.99 -8.51 6.64
CA VAL A 281 -9.70 -8.52 5.21
C VAL A 281 -10.90 -8.05 4.39
N ASP A 282 -10.65 -7.35 3.29
CA ASP A 282 -11.62 -7.27 2.19
C ASP A 282 -11.41 -8.41 1.20
N CYS A 283 -12.12 -8.41 0.09
CA CYS A 283 -12.07 -9.51 -0.87
C CYS A 283 -10.68 -9.74 -1.47
N SER A 284 -10.06 -8.72 -2.03
CA SER A 284 -8.72 -8.80 -2.61
C SER A 284 -7.61 -8.83 -1.56
N GLY A 285 -7.83 -8.20 -0.40
CA GLY A 285 -6.95 -8.29 0.76
C GLY A 285 -6.91 -9.69 1.36
N PHE A 286 -8.01 -10.44 1.30
CA PHE A 286 -8.03 -11.85 1.67
C PHE A 286 -7.13 -12.68 0.75
N MET A 287 -7.27 -12.53 -0.56
CA MET A 287 -6.38 -13.19 -1.53
C MET A 287 -4.91 -12.84 -1.26
N ARG A 288 -4.63 -11.55 -1.10
CA ARG A 288 -3.28 -11.06 -0.82
C ARG A 288 -2.72 -11.62 0.49
N THR A 289 -3.51 -11.67 1.57
CA THR A 289 -3.08 -12.18 2.87
C THR A 289 -2.76 -13.68 2.81
N VAL A 290 -3.66 -14.47 2.23
CA VAL A 290 -3.47 -15.93 2.07
C VAL A 290 -2.23 -16.22 1.22
N LEU A 291 -2.08 -15.56 0.08
CA LEU A 291 -0.94 -15.76 -0.81
C LEU A 291 0.38 -15.31 -0.16
N PHE A 292 0.38 -14.21 0.60
CA PHE A 292 1.58 -13.73 1.29
C PHE A 292 2.05 -14.68 2.40
N MET A 293 1.15 -15.44 3.03
CA MET A 293 1.51 -16.51 3.96
C MET A 293 2.21 -17.70 3.26
N HIS A 294 2.18 -17.74 1.93
CA HIS A 294 2.93 -18.67 1.08
C HIS A 294 4.06 -17.97 0.29
N ASP A 295 4.52 -16.81 0.76
CA ASP A 295 5.58 -16.01 0.13
C ASP A 295 5.23 -15.58 -1.32
N ILE A 296 3.97 -15.26 -1.59
CA ILE A 296 3.52 -14.77 -2.89
C ILE A 296 2.99 -13.35 -2.72
N ILE A 297 3.58 -12.41 -3.45
CA ILE A 297 3.17 -11.02 -3.52
C ILE A 297 2.35 -10.81 -4.80
N ILE A 298 1.12 -10.31 -4.65
CA ILE A 298 0.17 -10.03 -5.72
C ILE A 298 -0.33 -8.58 -5.57
N PRO A 299 -0.79 -7.92 -6.64
CA PRO A 299 -1.37 -6.59 -6.56
C PRO A 299 -2.51 -6.46 -5.55
N ARG A 300 -2.72 -5.23 -5.05
CA ARG A 300 -3.66 -4.96 -3.95
C ARG A 300 -5.12 -5.15 -4.31
N ASP A 301 -5.57 -4.53 -5.40
CA ASP A 301 -6.98 -4.45 -5.72
C ASP A 301 -7.45 -5.58 -6.63
N ALA A 302 -8.70 -6.03 -6.48
CA ALA A 302 -9.30 -7.05 -7.34
C ALA A 302 -9.18 -6.69 -8.83
N SER A 303 -9.37 -5.42 -9.18
CA SER A 303 -9.22 -4.92 -10.54
C SER A 303 -7.79 -4.96 -11.09
N GLN A 304 -6.78 -5.03 -10.22
CA GLN A 304 -5.38 -5.23 -10.60
C GLN A 304 -5.03 -6.73 -10.63
N GLN A 305 -5.53 -7.51 -9.66
CA GLN A 305 -5.36 -8.96 -9.61
C GLN A 305 -5.96 -9.66 -10.85
N ALA A 306 -7.00 -9.07 -11.43
CA ALA A 306 -7.65 -9.54 -12.65
C ALA A 306 -6.75 -9.58 -13.91
N TYR A 307 -5.59 -8.92 -13.86
CA TYR A 307 -4.62 -8.88 -14.97
C TYR A 307 -3.34 -9.67 -14.67
N VAL A 308 -3.34 -10.52 -13.66
CA VAL A 308 -2.17 -11.31 -13.24
C VAL A 308 -2.42 -12.79 -13.54
N GLY A 309 -1.43 -13.46 -14.13
CA GLY A 309 -1.51 -14.85 -14.51
C GLY A 309 -2.27 -15.08 -15.83
N GLU A 310 -2.65 -16.32 -16.07
CA GLU A 310 -3.38 -16.73 -17.26
C GLU A 310 -4.86 -16.42 -17.13
N HIS A 311 -5.41 -15.68 -18.09
CA HIS A 311 -6.85 -15.42 -18.17
C HIS A 311 -7.62 -16.68 -18.56
N ILE A 312 -8.73 -16.96 -17.89
CA ILE A 312 -9.58 -18.12 -18.11
C ILE A 312 -11.03 -17.69 -18.32
N ASP A 313 -11.53 -17.88 -19.52
CA ASP A 313 -12.97 -17.81 -19.79
C ASP A 313 -13.64 -19.04 -19.17
N ILE A 314 -14.49 -18.83 -18.18
CA ILE A 314 -15.09 -19.91 -17.38
C ILE A 314 -16.08 -20.70 -18.26
N ALA A 315 -15.86 -22.00 -18.38
CA ALA A 315 -16.80 -22.89 -19.06
C ALA A 315 -18.14 -22.93 -18.30
N PRO A 316 -19.29 -23.09 -18.99
CA PRO A 316 -20.61 -23.11 -18.36
C PRO A 316 -20.79 -24.18 -17.26
N ASP A 317 -20.05 -25.27 -17.36
CA ASP A 317 -20.03 -26.36 -16.37
C ASP A 317 -18.91 -26.24 -15.32
N PHE A 318 -18.07 -25.19 -15.41
CA PHE A 318 -16.90 -24.93 -14.56
C PHE A 318 -15.76 -25.94 -14.71
N SER A 319 -15.79 -26.79 -15.74
CA SER A 319 -14.85 -27.90 -15.91
C SER A 319 -13.40 -27.49 -16.14
N ASN A 320 -13.17 -26.26 -16.63
CA ASN A 320 -11.83 -25.72 -16.91
C ASN A 320 -11.20 -24.95 -15.72
N LEU A 321 -11.94 -24.79 -14.63
CA LEU A 321 -11.38 -24.20 -13.40
C LEU A 321 -10.59 -25.24 -12.61
N GLN A 322 -9.52 -24.77 -11.98
CA GLN A 322 -8.68 -25.55 -11.07
C GLN A 322 -8.68 -24.92 -9.67
N PRO A 323 -8.64 -25.74 -8.59
CA PRO A 323 -8.44 -25.21 -7.26
C PRO A 323 -7.22 -24.25 -7.19
N GLY A 324 -7.39 -23.08 -6.58
CA GLY A 324 -6.40 -22.02 -6.54
C GLY A 324 -6.55 -20.95 -7.62
N ASP A 325 -7.40 -21.13 -8.63
CA ASP A 325 -7.74 -20.08 -9.58
C ASP A 325 -8.45 -18.92 -8.85
N LEU A 326 -8.07 -17.68 -9.15
CA LEU A 326 -8.78 -16.50 -8.68
C LEU A 326 -9.99 -16.25 -9.58
N ILE A 327 -11.15 -16.02 -8.96
CA ILE A 327 -12.41 -15.82 -9.67
C ILE A 327 -12.86 -14.37 -9.47
N PHE A 328 -13.24 -13.71 -10.56
CA PHE A 328 -13.60 -12.30 -10.55
C PHE A 328 -15.09 -12.10 -10.82
N PHE A 329 -15.64 -11.14 -10.08
CA PHE A 329 -17.05 -10.80 -10.12
C PHE A 329 -17.21 -9.29 -10.36
N GLY A 330 -18.30 -8.92 -11.01
CA GLY A 330 -18.54 -7.52 -11.25
C GLY A 330 -19.65 -7.28 -12.27
N ARG A 331 -19.45 -6.23 -13.04
CA ARG A 331 -20.39 -5.84 -14.08
C ARG A 331 -19.84 -6.21 -15.44
N LYS A 332 -20.61 -6.97 -16.21
CA LYS A 332 -20.28 -7.33 -17.59
C LYS A 332 -20.25 -6.10 -18.49
N ALA A 333 -19.46 -6.16 -19.55
CA ALA A 333 -19.46 -5.16 -20.60
C ALA A 333 -20.82 -5.09 -21.30
N THR A 334 -21.20 -3.87 -21.70
CA THR A 334 -22.32 -3.60 -22.61
C THR A 334 -21.82 -2.65 -23.71
N PRO A 335 -22.60 -2.42 -24.79
CA PRO A 335 -22.19 -1.42 -25.80
C PRO A 335 -21.86 -0.04 -25.21
N GLU A 336 -22.53 0.34 -24.10
CA GLU A 336 -22.40 1.67 -23.47
C GLU A 336 -21.39 1.69 -22.33
N ARG A 337 -20.95 0.52 -21.81
CA ARG A 337 -20.13 0.46 -20.60
C ARG A 337 -19.11 -0.67 -20.66
N LYS A 338 -17.86 -0.35 -20.25
CA LYS A 338 -16.79 -1.34 -20.11
C LYS A 338 -17.09 -2.29 -18.93
N GLU A 339 -16.55 -3.49 -19.03
CA GLU A 339 -16.49 -4.43 -17.90
C GLU A 339 -15.83 -3.80 -16.67
N ARG A 340 -16.33 -4.15 -15.50
CA ARG A 340 -15.76 -3.67 -14.23
C ARG A 340 -15.70 -4.78 -13.20
N VAL A 341 -14.49 -5.17 -12.82
CA VAL A 341 -14.22 -6.06 -11.69
C VAL A 341 -14.41 -5.29 -10.39
N VAL A 342 -15.16 -5.87 -9.44
CA VAL A 342 -15.44 -5.28 -8.12
C VAL A 342 -15.23 -6.25 -6.97
N HIS A 343 -15.05 -7.55 -7.23
CA HIS A 343 -14.91 -8.58 -6.22
C HIS A 343 -14.06 -9.74 -6.73
N VAL A 344 -13.42 -10.45 -5.81
CA VAL A 344 -12.59 -11.61 -6.10
C VAL A 344 -12.77 -12.68 -5.02
N GLY A 345 -12.68 -13.94 -5.43
CA GLY A 345 -12.58 -15.12 -4.56
C GLY A 345 -11.60 -16.12 -5.13
N MET A 346 -11.42 -17.23 -4.46
CA MET A 346 -10.58 -18.35 -4.89
C MET A 346 -11.44 -19.60 -5.11
N TYR A 347 -11.31 -20.20 -6.28
CA TYR A 347 -11.96 -21.48 -6.56
C TYR A 347 -11.32 -22.60 -5.74
N ILE A 348 -12.13 -23.42 -5.08
CA ILE A 348 -11.65 -24.51 -4.21
C ILE A 348 -12.06 -25.91 -4.69
N GLY A 349 -12.63 -25.99 -5.89
CA GLY A 349 -13.14 -27.24 -6.46
C GLY A 349 -14.64 -27.44 -6.23
N ASN A 350 -15.25 -28.40 -6.92
CA ASN A 350 -16.66 -28.79 -6.77
C ASN A 350 -17.66 -27.63 -6.90
N LYS A 351 -17.38 -26.66 -7.80
CA LYS A 351 -18.16 -25.43 -7.98
C LYS A 351 -18.24 -24.54 -6.73
N ARG A 352 -17.37 -24.75 -5.75
CA ARG A 352 -17.26 -23.93 -4.54
C ARG A 352 -16.12 -22.94 -4.62
N PHE A 353 -16.27 -21.82 -3.95
CA PHE A 353 -15.23 -20.79 -3.84
C PHE A 353 -15.21 -20.20 -2.43
N ILE A 354 -14.02 -19.74 -2.00
CA ILE A 354 -13.81 -19.07 -0.73
C ILE A 354 -13.50 -17.58 -1.00
N HIS A 355 -14.15 -16.70 -0.25
CA HIS A 355 -14.01 -15.26 -0.42
C HIS A 355 -14.30 -14.51 0.88
N SER A 356 -14.04 -13.19 0.92
CA SER A 356 -14.46 -12.31 2.02
C SER A 356 -15.60 -11.41 1.53
N GLN A 357 -16.80 -11.64 2.09
CA GLN A 357 -18.00 -10.85 1.84
C GLN A 357 -18.88 -10.87 3.10
N GLY A 358 -18.77 -9.81 3.92
CA GLY A 358 -19.28 -9.78 5.29
C GLY A 358 -18.31 -10.41 6.29
N ASP A 359 -17.89 -11.63 5.99
CA ASP A 359 -16.79 -12.37 6.64
C ASP A 359 -16.12 -13.28 5.60
N VAL A 360 -15.08 -13.99 5.99
CA VAL A 360 -14.48 -15.05 5.17
C VAL A 360 -15.39 -16.27 5.21
N ARG A 361 -15.86 -16.69 4.03
CA ARG A 361 -16.82 -17.78 3.86
C ARG A 361 -16.66 -18.56 2.58
N VAL A 362 -17.27 -19.74 2.52
CA VAL A 362 -17.39 -20.54 1.31
C VAL A 362 -18.80 -20.39 0.74
N ASN A 363 -18.89 -20.20 -0.56
CA ASN A 363 -20.12 -20.24 -1.33
C ASN A 363 -20.00 -21.17 -2.54
N SER A 364 -21.11 -21.43 -3.22
CA SER A 364 -21.19 -22.38 -4.33
C SER A 364 -21.90 -21.78 -5.55
N PHE A 365 -21.48 -22.19 -6.74
CA PHE A 365 -22.18 -21.93 -8.00
C PHE A 365 -23.22 -23.01 -8.34
N SER A 366 -23.32 -24.08 -7.57
CA SER A 366 -24.28 -25.16 -7.81
C SER A 366 -25.62 -24.87 -7.14
N PRO A 367 -26.73 -24.82 -7.88
CA PRO A 367 -28.08 -24.64 -7.30
C PRO A 367 -28.48 -25.75 -6.32
N ASP A 368 -27.87 -26.94 -6.43
CA ASP A 368 -28.16 -28.08 -5.56
C ASP A 368 -27.33 -28.07 -4.26
N ASP A 369 -26.43 -27.09 -4.11
CA ASP A 369 -25.59 -26.93 -2.91
C ASP A 369 -26.26 -26.02 -1.90
N GLU A 370 -26.25 -26.38 -0.62
CA GLU A 370 -26.75 -25.53 0.48
C GLU A 370 -26.05 -24.16 0.58
N LEU A 371 -24.82 -24.06 0.02
CA LEU A 371 -24.02 -22.84 -0.03
C LEU A 371 -24.23 -22.04 -1.32
N PHE A 372 -25.28 -22.36 -2.09
CA PHE A 372 -25.54 -21.70 -3.39
C PHE A 372 -25.63 -20.19 -3.26
N ASP A 373 -24.94 -19.49 -4.13
CA ASP A 373 -24.87 -18.03 -4.18
C ASP A 373 -25.27 -17.52 -5.57
N GLU A 374 -26.58 -17.35 -5.75
CA GLU A 374 -27.17 -16.85 -6.98
C GLU A 374 -26.67 -15.44 -7.32
N TYR A 375 -26.49 -14.60 -6.30
CA TYR A 375 -26.02 -13.22 -6.49
C TYR A 375 -24.62 -13.16 -7.10
N ASN A 376 -23.68 -13.93 -6.57
CA ASN A 376 -22.33 -13.99 -7.09
C ASN A 376 -22.25 -14.75 -8.42
N LEU A 377 -23.06 -15.78 -8.62
CA LEU A 377 -23.18 -16.45 -9.92
C LEU A 377 -23.64 -15.48 -11.03
N GLY A 378 -24.62 -14.62 -10.73
CA GLY A 378 -25.17 -13.66 -11.69
C GLY A 378 -24.18 -12.58 -12.15
N ARG A 379 -23.15 -12.30 -11.34
CA ARG A 379 -22.11 -11.31 -11.64
C ARG A 379 -20.71 -11.91 -11.89
N LEU A 380 -20.64 -13.21 -12.11
CA LEU A 380 -19.39 -13.89 -12.46
C LEU A 380 -18.88 -13.42 -13.81
N LEU A 381 -17.59 -13.10 -13.89
CA LEU A 381 -16.93 -12.57 -15.09
C LEU A 381 -16.00 -13.62 -15.71
N PHE A 382 -14.88 -13.87 -15.09
CA PHE A 382 -13.80 -14.75 -15.53
C PHE A 382 -12.93 -15.17 -14.36
N ALA A 383 -11.91 -15.98 -14.62
CA ALA A 383 -10.90 -16.34 -13.63
C ALA A 383 -9.49 -16.05 -14.13
N THR A 384 -8.51 -16.05 -13.22
CA THR A 384 -7.09 -16.12 -13.58
C THR A 384 -6.39 -17.23 -12.83
N ARG A 385 -5.47 -17.91 -13.52
CA ARG A 385 -4.58 -18.93 -12.95
C ARG A 385 -3.24 -18.30 -12.63
N VAL A 386 -2.94 -18.12 -11.34
CA VAL A 386 -1.77 -17.34 -10.89
C VAL A 386 -0.58 -18.23 -10.50
N LEU A 387 -0.81 -19.41 -9.93
CA LEU A 387 0.26 -20.23 -9.33
C LEU A 387 1.39 -20.62 -10.29
N PRO A 388 1.14 -21.00 -11.58
CA PRO A 388 2.20 -21.31 -12.52
C PRO A 388 3.04 -20.12 -12.96
N TYR A 389 2.62 -18.88 -12.62
CA TYR A 389 3.23 -17.63 -13.10
C TYR A 389 4.02 -16.89 -12.02
N ILE A 390 4.13 -17.44 -10.81
CA ILE A 390 4.96 -16.87 -9.73
C ILE A 390 6.39 -16.68 -10.22
N ASN A 391 6.95 -15.48 -10.01
CA ASN A 391 8.27 -15.04 -10.47
C ASN A 391 8.45 -15.01 -12.01
N LYS A 392 7.36 -15.12 -12.78
CA LYS A 392 7.39 -14.96 -14.24
C LYS A 392 6.81 -13.63 -14.71
N GLU A 393 6.11 -12.94 -13.82
CA GLU A 393 5.53 -11.62 -14.05
C GLU A 393 6.03 -10.65 -12.99
N ALA A 394 6.26 -9.39 -13.36
CA ALA A 394 6.78 -8.36 -12.44
C ALA A 394 5.85 -8.09 -11.25
N SER A 395 4.53 -8.27 -11.42
CA SER A 395 3.50 -8.04 -10.40
C SER A 395 3.15 -9.30 -9.58
N LEU A 396 3.79 -10.44 -9.86
CA LEU A 396 3.54 -11.72 -9.18
C LEU A 396 4.88 -12.36 -8.81
N ASN A 397 5.36 -12.09 -7.61
CA ASN A 397 6.71 -12.44 -7.18
C ASN A 397 6.75 -12.90 -5.72
N THR A 398 7.94 -13.23 -5.23
CA THR A 398 8.20 -13.64 -3.84
C THR A 398 9.05 -12.59 -3.14
N THR A 399 9.20 -12.69 -1.81
CA THR A 399 10.13 -11.80 -1.09
C THR A 399 11.58 -11.97 -1.53
N GLU A 400 11.97 -13.11 -2.11
CA GLU A 400 13.34 -13.31 -2.65
C GLU A 400 13.57 -12.55 -3.96
N THR A 401 12.54 -12.36 -4.77
CA THR A 401 12.64 -11.74 -6.11
C THR A 401 12.08 -10.33 -6.17
N ASN A 402 11.31 -9.92 -5.14
CA ASN A 402 10.74 -8.58 -5.08
C ASN A 402 11.83 -7.52 -4.82
N PRO A 403 11.91 -6.44 -5.62
CA PRO A 403 12.97 -5.43 -5.50
C PRO A 403 13.06 -4.75 -4.13
N PHE A 404 11.94 -4.65 -3.38
CA PHE A 404 11.93 -4.02 -2.05
C PHE A 404 12.65 -4.87 -0.99
N TYR A 405 12.57 -6.20 -1.10
CA TYR A 405 13.20 -7.13 -0.16
C TYR A 405 14.62 -7.54 -0.56
N SER A 406 15.01 -7.30 -1.81
CA SER A 406 16.33 -7.69 -2.36
C SER A 406 17.34 -6.55 -2.45
N MET A 407 16.96 -5.36 -1.96
CA MET A 407 17.88 -4.19 -1.89
C MET A 407 18.93 -4.34 -0.81
#